data_003bd69826e06a1dd0499cf922d08a3c
#
_entry.id   003bd69826e06a1dd0499cf922d08a3c
#
_cell.length_a   1.000
_cell.length_b   1.000
_cell.length_c   1.000
_cell.angle_alpha   90.00
_cell.angle_beta   90.00
_cell.angle_gamma   90.00
#
_symmetry.space_group_name_H-M   'P 1'
#
loop_
_entity.id
_entity.type
_entity.pdbx_description
1 polymer ?
#
loop_
_entity_poly.entity_id
_entity_poly.type
_entity_poly.pdbx_seq_one_letter_code
_entity_poly.pdbx_strand_id
1 'polypeptide(L)'
;MLGRERVPMVYSRAEVLSDAAVHAVGLVSALIAVPVLVTLAAVWFGDPTTIAAAAVYGLSLIAMFACSAIYNLVSLPSWKDFLRRVDQSAIYVKIAGSYTPFAVLTGTHAGFFLAGVWGTAMLGASLIILYPSRLKWASILLYLGLGWLGGLIGAPMLAALSPAGFALIVAAGSLYTAGLLFFLWESLPFHNTIWHVFVLAASFVLYAAVLLELSGRAPGA
;
A
#
# COMPACT_ATOMS: atom_id res chain seq x y z
N MET A 1 -0.22 21.38 -31.49
CA MET A 1 0.27 21.70 -30.13
C MET A 1 1.50 20.85 -29.90
N LEU A 2 2.67 21.52 -29.88
CA LEU A 2 4.00 20.91 -29.80
C LEU A 2 4.15 20.15 -28.49
N GLY A 3 4.42 18.83 -28.58
CA GLY A 3 4.76 18.03 -27.44
C GLY A 3 6.02 18.56 -26.77
N ARG A 4 5.91 19.14 -25.59
CA ARG A 4 7.08 19.40 -24.73
C ARG A 4 7.73 18.06 -24.45
N GLU A 5 8.86 17.79 -25.07
CA GLU A 5 9.76 16.72 -24.63
C GLU A 5 10.07 16.97 -23.16
N ARG A 6 9.67 16.06 -22.29
CA ARG A 6 10.03 16.14 -20.87
C ARG A 6 11.52 15.89 -20.77
N VAL A 7 12.27 16.91 -20.36
CA VAL A 7 13.67 16.75 -19.98
C VAL A 7 13.71 15.69 -18.87
N PRO A 8 14.50 14.61 -19.02
CA PRO A 8 14.61 13.59 -17.97
C PRO A 8 15.09 14.26 -16.68
N MET A 9 14.36 14.04 -15.56
CA MET A 9 14.81 14.55 -14.27
C MET A 9 16.09 13.82 -13.87
N VAL A 10 17.15 14.61 -13.63
CA VAL A 10 18.42 14.09 -13.14
C VAL A 10 18.45 14.25 -11.64
N TYR A 11 18.30 13.13 -10.92
CA TYR A 11 18.41 13.12 -9.47
C TYR A 11 19.86 13.23 -9.01
N SER A 12 20.10 13.99 -7.96
CA SER A 12 21.40 14.06 -7.29
C SER A 12 21.76 12.72 -6.61
N ARG A 13 23.06 12.51 -6.35
CA ARG A 13 23.51 11.32 -5.60
C ARG A 13 22.86 11.25 -4.21
N ALA A 14 22.65 12.40 -3.57
CA ALA A 14 22.01 12.47 -2.25
C ALA A 14 20.56 12.02 -2.32
N GLU A 15 19.81 12.42 -3.34
CA GLU A 15 18.42 11.97 -3.55
C GLU A 15 18.34 10.46 -3.79
N VAL A 16 19.23 9.92 -4.63
CA VAL A 16 19.26 8.47 -4.89
C VAL A 16 19.62 7.68 -3.63
N LEU A 17 20.60 8.13 -2.85
CA LEU A 17 21.01 7.45 -1.63
C LEU A 17 19.96 7.53 -0.52
N SER A 18 19.31 8.68 -0.35
CA SER A 18 18.22 8.84 0.64
C SER A 18 17.03 7.98 0.28
N ASP A 19 16.67 7.91 -0.99
CA ASP A 19 15.58 7.06 -1.48
C ASP A 19 15.91 5.57 -1.29
N ALA A 20 17.14 5.17 -1.60
CA ALA A 20 17.65 3.82 -1.36
C ALA A 20 17.56 3.42 0.14
N ALA A 21 17.92 4.34 1.04
CA ALA A 21 17.83 4.09 2.48
C ALA A 21 16.37 3.85 2.92
N VAL A 22 15.42 4.66 2.44
CA VAL A 22 13.99 4.49 2.75
C VAL A 22 13.47 3.13 2.25
N HIS A 23 13.83 2.74 1.02
CA HIS A 23 13.44 1.43 0.47
C HIS A 23 14.05 0.27 1.25
N ALA A 24 15.33 0.36 1.64
CA ALA A 24 15.99 -0.66 2.46
C ALA A 24 15.30 -0.80 3.82
N VAL A 25 15.03 0.31 4.51
CA VAL A 25 14.30 0.31 5.79
C VAL A 25 12.92 -0.30 5.62
N GLY A 26 12.16 0.11 4.59
CA GLY A 26 10.80 -0.39 4.34
C GLY A 26 10.77 -1.89 4.10
N LEU A 27 11.63 -2.39 3.21
CA LEU A 27 11.66 -3.81 2.85
C LEU A 27 12.15 -4.68 4.03
N VAL A 28 13.23 -4.27 4.71
CA VAL A 28 13.75 -5.02 5.87
C VAL A 28 12.71 -5.05 6.99
N SER A 29 12.08 -3.91 7.29
CA SER A 29 11.03 -3.85 8.32
C SER A 29 9.84 -4.75 7.97
N ALA A 30 9.40 -4.77 6.71
CA ALA A 30 8.31 -5.63 6.26
C ALA A 30 8.68 -7.13 6.35
N LEU A 31 9.91 -7.50 5.96
CA LEU A 31 10.40 -8.88 6.05
C LEU A 31 10.49 -9.39 7.50
N ILE A 32 10.67 -8.51 8.47
CA ILE A 32 10.66 -8.86 9.90
C ILE A 32 9.21 -8.85 10.44
N ALA A 33 8.47 -7.78 10.19
CA ALA A 33 7.16 -7.55 10.78
C ALA A 33 6.08 -8.51 10.26
N VAL A 34 6.13 -8.90 8.98
CA VAL A 34 5.11 -9.77 8.38
C VAL A 34 5.13 -11.19 8.96
N PRO A 35 6.27 -11.89 9.09
CA PRO A 35 6.31 -13.17 9.79
C PRO A 35 5.80 -13.08 11.24
N VAL A 36 6.14 -12.01 11.96
CA VAL A 36 5.62 -11.78 13.32
C VAL A 36 4.10 -11.69 13.31
N LEU A 37 3.51 -10.88 12.43
CA LEU A 37 2.06 -10.72 12.31
C LEU A 37 1.35 -12.05 12.02
N VAL A 38 1.87 -12.81 11.04
CA VAL A 38 1.28 -14.10 10.65
C VAL A 38 1.40 -15.13 11.78
N THR A 39 2.55 -15.15 12.48
CA THR A 39 2.74 -16.03 13.65
C THR A 39 1.78 -15.67 14.79
N LEU A 40 1.60 -14.38 15.08
CA LEU A 40 0.65 -13.94 16.09
C LEU A 40 -0.80 -14.30 15.71
N ALA A 41 -1.19 -14.13 14.45
CA ALA A 41 -2.49 -14.56 13.96
C ALA A 41 -2.68 -16.09 14.15
N ALA A 42 -1.66 -16.88 13.85
CA ALA A 42 -1.71 -18.33 14.04
C ALA A 42 -1.82 -18.74 15.53
N VAL A 43 -1.03 -18.09 16.41
CA VAL A 43 -1.02 -18.40 17.84
C VAL A 43 -2.31 -17.95 18.53
N TRP A 44 -2.82 -16.77 18.19
CA TRP A 44 -4.00 -16.21 18.86
C TRP A 44 -5.32 -16.78 18.37
N PHE A 45 -5.46 -17.06 17.08
CA PHE A 45 -6.74 -17.49 16.50
C PHE A 45 -6.76 -18.97 16.10
N GLY A 46 -5.67 -19.47 15.54
CA GLY A 46 -5.57 -20.85 15.06
C GLY A 46 -6.47 -21.18 13.84
N ASP A 47 -7.31 -20.24 13.39
CA ASP A 47 -8.18 -20.47 12.24
C ASP A 47 -7.51 -20.06 10.92
N PRO A 48 -7.66 -20.88 9.85
CA PRO A 48 -6.99 -20.63 8.56
C PRO A 48 -7.39 -19.30 7.90
N THR A 49 -8.60 -18.81 8.15
CA THR A 49 -9.12 -17.60 7.48
C THR A 49 -8.42 -16.35 8.00
N THR A 50 -8.29 -16.21 9.32
CA THR A 50 -7.57 -15.08 9.95
C THR A 50 -6.08 -15.13 9.61
N ILE A 51 -5.47 -16.33 9.64
CA ILE A 51 -4.06 -16.50 9.25
C ILE A 51 -3.86 -16.09 7.79
N ALA A 52 -4.73 -16.56 6.89
CA ALA A 52 -4.65 -16.20 5.46
C ALA A 52 -4.85 -14.70 5.24
N ALA A 53 -5.76 -14.05 5.97
CA ALA A 53 -5.98 -12.61 5.88
C ALA A 53 -4.74 -11.80 6.30
N ALA A 54 -4.10 -12.19 7.41
CA ALA A 54 -2.84 -11.60 7.85
C ALA A 54 -1.71 -11.82 6.83
N ALA A 55 -1.62 -13.02 6.25
CA ALA A 55 -0.64 -13.36 5.22
C ALA A 55 -0.86 -12.56 3.93
N VAL A 56 -2.09 -12.41 3.46
CA VAL A 56 -2.44 -11.61 2.27
C VAL A 56 -2.04 -10.14 2.46
N TYR A 57 -2.36 -9.55 3.62
CA TYR A 57 -1.90 -8.21 3.97
C TYR A 57 -0.37 -8.11 3.95
N GLY A 58 0.30 -9.02 4.65
CA GLY A 58 1.75 -9.01 4.80
C GLY A 58 2.47 -9.21 3.47
N LEU A 59 2.05 -10.18 2.66
CA LEU A 59 2.62 -10.45 1.33
C LEU A 59 2.42 -9.26 0.38
N SER A 60 1.25 -8.61 0.40
CA SER A 60 1.00 -7.41 -0.40
C SER A 60 1.89 -6.24 0.02
N LEU A 61 2.19 -6.10 1.32
CA LEU A 61 3.11 -5.10 1.86
C LEU A 61 4.55 -5.36 1.41
N ILE A 62 5.04 -6.60 1.54
CA ILE A 62 6.37 -6.98 1.07
C ILE A 62 6.49 -6.78 -0.44
N ALA A 63 5.48 -7.23 -1.21
CA ALA A 63 5.47 -7.07 -2.66
C ALA A 63 5.56 -5.61 -3.09
N MET A 64 4.79 -4.72 -2.45
CA MET A 64 4.84 -3.29 -2.73
C MET A 64 6.24 -2.71 -2.48
N PHE A 65 6.85 -2.96 -1.31
CA PHE A 65 8.19 -2.46 -1.03
C PHE A 65 9.25 -3.07 -1.94
N ALA A 66 9.15 -4.36 -2.26
CA ALA A 66 10.09 -5.03 -3.16
C ALA A 66 10.00 -4.48 -4.59
N CYS A 67 8.78 -4.35 -5.15
CA CYS A 67 8.58 -3.79 -6.49
C CYS A 67 9.10 -2.35 -6.58
N SER A 68 8.83 -1.54 -5.55
CA SER A 68 9.28 -0.16 -5.49
C SER A 68 10.81 -0.07 -5.35
N ALA A 69 11.43 -0.89 -4.49
CA ALA A 69 12.88 -0.97 -4.37
C ALA A 69 13.53 -1.39 -5.69
N ILE A 70 13.03 -2.42 -6.36
CA ILE A 70 13.56 -2.88 -7.65
C ILE A 70 13.46 -1.77 -8.70
N TYR A 71 12.30 -1.11 -8.82
CA TYR A 71 12.13 -0.02 -9.78
C TYR A 71 13.09 1.15 -9.53
N ASN A 72 13.25 1.58 -8.28
CA ASN A 72 14.01 2.77 -7.93
C ASN A 72 15.53 2.52 -7.85
N LEU A 73 15.96 1.35 -7.37
CA LEU A 73 17.37 1.07 -7.09
C LEU A 73 18.09 0.31 -8.21
N VAL A 74 17.36 -0.44 -9.06
CA VAL A 74 17.99 -1.23 -10.11
C VAL A 74 18.08 -0.46 -11.41
N SER A 75 19.30 -0.29 -11.92
CA SER A 75 19.58 0.39 -13.18
C SER A 75 19.53 -0.60 -14.35
N LEU A 76 18.32 -0.92 -14.82
CA LEU A 76 18.07 -1.74 -16.02
C LEU A 76 17.28 -0.92 -17.04
N PRO A 77 17.95 -0.16 -17.94
CA PRO A 77 17.27 0.76 -18.86
C PRO A 77 16.20 0.09 -19.73
N SER A 78 16.47 -1.12 -20.22
CA SER A 78 15.54 -1.89 -21.06
C SER A 78 14.27 -2.36 -20.31
N TRP A 79 14.31 -2.44 -18.97
CA TRP A 79 13.21 -2.89 -18.13
C TRP A 79 12.55 -1.76 -17.35
N LYS A 80 13.08 -0.55 -17.41
CA LYS A 80 12.65 0.59 -16.57
C LYS A 80 11.17 0.88 -16.69
N ASP A 81 10.62 0.88 -17.90
CA ASP A 81 9.20 1.11 -18.12
C ASP A 81 8.32 -0.02 -17.61
N PHE A 82 8.76 -1.26 -17.73
CA PHE A 82 8.05 -2.42 -17.18
C PHE A 82 8.08 -2.39 -15.65
N LEU A 83 9.25 -2.19 -15.05
CA LEU A 83 9.40 -2.11 -13.59
C LEU A 83 8.55 -0.99 -12.99
N ARG A 84 8.47 0.17 -13.64
CA ARG A 84 7.58 1.27 -13.24
C ARG A 84 6.11 0.85 -13.22
N ARG A 85 5.65 0.08 -14.21
CA ARG A 85 4.27 -0.42 -14.25
C ARG A 85 4.01 -1.42 -13.14
N VAL A 86 4.96 -2.30 -12.86
CA VAL A 86 4.87 -3.29 -11.78
C VAL A 86 4.82 -2.59 -10.43
N ASP A 87 5.70 -1.61 -10.18
CA ASP A 87 5.70 -0.79 -8.97
C ASP A 87 4.34 -0.10 -8.76
N GLN A 88 3.83 0.58 -9.78
CA GLN A 88 2.52 1.23 -9.71
C GLN A 88 1.36 0.23 -9.53
N SER A 89 1.43 -0.94 -10.13
CA SER A 89 0.42 -1.99 -9.97
C SER A 89 0.41 -2.59 -8.57
N ALA A 90 1.58 -2.70 -7.93
CA ALA A 90 1.72 -3.22 -6.57
C ALA A 90 0.97 -2.36 -5.54
N ILE A 91 0.77 -1.05 -5.80
CA ILE A 91 -0.01 -0.17 -4.93
C ILE A 91 -1.48 -0.65 -4.84
N TYR A 92 -2.10 -1.04 -5.95
CA TYR A 92 -3.47 -1.55 -5.95
C TYR A 92 -3.59 -2.83 -5.13
N VAL A 93 -2.66 -3.76 -5.33
CA VAL A 93 -2.61 -5.03 -4.59
C VAL A 93 -2.43 -4.76 -3.10
N LYS A 94 -1.56 -3.81 -2.74
CA LYS A 94 -1.35 -3.41 -1.34
C LYS A 94 -2.60 -2.79 -0.73
N ILE A 95 -3.33 -1.93 -1.45
CA ILE A 95 -4.58 -1.35 -0.95
C ILE A 95 -5.62 -2.45 -0.69
N ALA A 96 -5.84 -3.35 -1.64
CA ALA A 96 -6.78 -4.47 -1.48
C ALA A 96 -6.35 -5.42 -0.35
N GLY A 97 -5.07 -5.76 -0.28
CA GLY A 97 -4.49 -6.55 0.81
C GLY A 97 -4.70 -5.92 2.18
N SER A 98 -4.68 -4.57 2.25
CA SER A 98 -4.90 -3.85 3.51
C SER A 98 -6.32 -3.96 4.04
N TYR A 99 -7.33 -4.04 3.19
CA TYR A 99 -8.71 -4.26 3.61
C TYR A 99 -8.98 -5.68 4.11
N THR A 100 -8.20 -6.64 3.63
CA THR A 100 -8.46 -8.07 3.86
C THR A 100 -8.54 -8.46 5.34
N PRO A 101 -7.58 -8.12 6.22
CA PRO A 101 -7.66 -8.49 7.63
C PRO A 101 -8.83 -7.80 8.34
N PHE A 102 -9.11 -6.55 8.06
CA PHE A 102 -10.22 -5.83 8.69
C PHE A 102 -11.57 -6.43 8.30
N ALA A 103 -11.78 -6.76 7.03
CA ALA A 103 -13.01 -7.39 6.56
C ALA A 103 -13.22 -8.77 7.19
N VAL A 104 -12.17 -9.57 7.30
CA VAL A 104 -12.24 -10.91 7.94
C VAL A 104 -12.52 -10.78 9.43
N LEU A 105 -11.78 -9.93 10.15
CA LEU A 105 -11.92 -9.74 11.59
C LEU A 105 -13.28 -9.18 12.00
N THR A 106 -13.91 -8.36 11.17
CA THR A 106 -15.23 -7.79 11.47
C THR A 106 -16.39 -8.68 11.02
N GLY A 107 -16.16 -9.62 10.11
CA GLY A 107 -17.16 -10.59 9.63
C GLY A 107 -18.33 -9.99 8.82
N THR A 108 -18.39 -8.67 8.66
CA THR A 108 -19.51 -7.97 8.04
C THR A 108 -19.41 -8.03 6.51
N HIS A 109 -20.26 -8.85 5.88
CA HIS A 109 -20.34 -8.97 4.40
C HIS A 109 -18.99 -9.07 3.68
N ALA A 110 -17.99 -9.67 4.36
CA ALA A 110 -16.57 -9.66 3.93
C ALA A 110 -16.40 -10.16 2.49
N GLY A 111 -17.13 -11.17 2.06
CA GLY A 111 -17.01 -11.77 0.73
C GLY A 111 -17.33 -10.79 -0.40
N PHE A 112 -18.48 -10.11 -0.36
CA PHE A 112 -18.88 -9.13 -1.39
C PHE A 112 -17.98 -7.89 -1.37
N PHE A 113 -17.64 -7.39 -0.18
CA PHE A 113 -16.77 -6.24 -0.03
C PHE A 113 -15.37 -6.54 -0.59
N LEU A 114 -14.78 -7.65 -0.21
CA LEU A 114 -13.47 -8.07 -0.70
C LEU A 114 -13.48 -8.36 -2.21
N ALA A 115 -14.51 -8.99 -2.73
CA ALA A 115 -14.65 -9.22 -4.17
C ALA A 115 -14.66 -7.89 -4.95
N GLY A 116 -15.37 -6.87 -4.46
CA GLY A 116 -15.38 -5.54 -5.05
C GLY A 116 -14.02 -4.84 -4.97
N VAL A 117 -13.39 -4.85 -3.81
CA VAL A 117 -12.08 -4.22 -3.59
C VAL A 117 -10.98 -4.89 -4.42
N TRP A 118 -10.89 -6.23 -4.38
CA TRP A 118 -9.91 -6.97 -5.17
C TRP A 118 -10.19 -6.89 -6.67
N GLY A 119 -11.47 -6.95 -7.09
CA GLY A 119 -11.86 -6.78 -8.49
C GLY A 119 -11.43 -5.41 -9.03
N THR A 120 -11.68 -4.33 -8.27
CA THR A 120 -11.25 -2.98 -8.62
C THR A 120 -9.73 -2.85 -8.65
N ALA A 121 -9.04 -3.45 -7.68
CA ALA A 121 -7.58 -3.43 -7.61
C ALA A 121 -6.94 -4.16 -8.80
N MET A 122 -7.45 -5.33 -9.15
CA MET A 122 -6.96 -6.10 -10.31
C MET A 122 -7.24 -5.40 -11.63
N LEU A 123 -8.41 -4.77 -11.77
CA LEU A 123 -8.71 -3.93 -12.92
C LEU A 123 -7.74 -2.75 -13.03
N GLY A 124 -7.52 -2.00 -11.94
CA GLY A 124 -6.60 -0.87 -11.91
C GLY A 124 -5.16 -1.28 -12.24
N ALA A 125 -4.67 -2.37 -11.65
CA ALA A 125 -3.35 -2.92 -11.94
C ALA A 125 -3.20 -3.34 -13.41
N SER A 126 -4.21 -4.03 -13.96
CA SER A 126 -4.23 -4.44 -15.37
C SER A 126 -4.23 -3.24 -16.32
N LEU A 127 -4.98 -2.19 -16.02
CA LEU A 127 -5.01 -0.96 -16.82
C LEU A 127 -3.65 -0.27 -16.87
N ILE A 128 -2.90 -0.24 -15.76
CA ILE A 128 -1.54 0.34 -15.74
C ILE A 128 -0.58 -0.50 -16.59
N ILE A 129 -0.66 -1.81 -16.49
CA ILE A 129 0.21 -2.71 -17.27
C ILE A 129 -0.05 -2.55 -18.77
N LEU A 130 -1.32 -2.48 -19.17
CA LEU A 130 -1.72 -2.47 -20.57
C LEU A 130 -1.70 -1.07 -21.23
N TYR A 131 -2.03 0.00 -20.46
CA TYR A 131 -2.21 1.36 -20.99
C TYR A 131 -1.44 2.44 -20.21
N PRO A 132 -0.11 2.32 -20.03
CA PRO A 132 0.67 3.14 -19.07
C PRO A 132 0.71 4.64 -19.39
N SER A 133 0.62 5.02 -20.67
CA SER A 133 0.84 6.41 -21.10
C SER A 133 -0.39 7.31 -21.02
N ARG A 134 -1.59 6.73 -20.93
CA ARG A 134 -2.86 7.47 -21.03
C ARG A 134 -3.58 7.69 -19.71
N LEU A 135 -3.16 7.00 -18.64
CA LEU A 135 -3.97 6.87 -17.42
C LEU A 135 -3.31 7.43 -16.14
N LYS A 136 -2.24 8.27 -16.21
CA LYS A 136 -1.55 8.79 -15.01
C LYS A 136 -2.55 9.38 -13.99
N TRP A 137 -3.41 10.30 -14.41
CA TRP A 137 -4.38 10.94 -13.53
C TRP A 137 -5.51 10.00 -13.10
N ALA A 138 -5.99 9.16 -14.02
CA ALA A 138 -6.99 8.16 -13.69
C ALA A 138 -6.47 7.15 -12.64
N SER A 139 -5.21 6.74 -12.74
CA SER A 139 -4.57 5.87 -11.75
C SER A 139 -4.51 6.51 -10.37
N ILE A 140 -4.14 7.79 -10.29
CA ILE A 140 -4.08 8.53 -9.02
C ILE A 140 -5.47 8.63 -8.39
N LEU A 141 -6.49 8.97 -9.19
CA LEU A 141 -7.87 9.02 -8.71
C LEU A 141 -8.38 7.64 -8.26
N LEU A 142 -7.99 6.58 -8.97
CA LEU A 142 -8.33 5.21 -8.59
C LEU A 142 -7.62 4.78 -7.29
N TYR A 143 -6.34 5.16 -7.08
CA TYR A 143 -5.65 4.89 -5.79
C TYR A 143 -6.36 5.55 -4.62
N LEU A 144 -6.68 6.85 -4.77
CA LEU A 144 -7.39 7.60 -3.73
C LEU A 144 -8.81 7.04 -3.53
N GLY A 145 -9.54 6.84 -4.64
CA GLY A 145 -10.88 6.26 -4.58
C GLY A 145 -10.90 4.91 -3.89
N LEU A 146 -10.03 3.98 -4.31
CA LEU A 146 -9.95 2.66 -3.71
C LEU A 146 -9.47 2.73 -2.24
N GLY A 147 -8.51 3.61 -1.92
CA GLY A 147 -8.00 3.78 -0.57
C GLY A 147 -9.05 4.30 0.42
N TRP A 148 -9.92 5.21 -0.02
CA TRP A 148 -10.99 5.78 0.80
C TRP A 148 -12.35 5.06 0.64
N LEU A 149 -12.42 4.03 -0.21
CA LEU A 149 -13.65 3.27 -0.48
C LEU A 149 -14.24 2.65 0.80
N GLY A 150 -13.39 2.25 1.74
CA GLY A 150 -13.81 1.76 3.05
C GLY A 150 -14.68 2.76 3.81
N GLY A 151 -14.42 4.06 3.68
CA GLY A 151 -15.25 5.11 4.29
C GLY A 151 -16.62 5.28 3.65
N LEU A 152 -16.77 4.90 2.36
CA LEU A 152 -18.00 5.07 1.59
C LEU A 152 -18.87 3.81 1.60
N ILE A 153 -18.28 2.64 1.42
CA ILE A 153 -19.00 1.37 1.23
C ILE A 153 -18.76 0.41 2.40
N GLY A 154 -17.65 0.58 3.11
CA GLY A 154 -17.25 -0.24 4.26
C GLY A 154 -17.74 0.27 5.61
N ALA A 155 -18.78 1.13 5.65
CA ALA A 155 -19.28 1.69 6.91
C ALA A 155 -19.60 0.63 7.99
N PRO A 156 -20.21 -0.53 7.69
CA PRO A 156 -20.43 -1.57 8.69
C PRO A 156 -19.12 -2.17 9.22
N MET A 157 -18.09 -2.33 8.35
CA MET A 157 -16.77 -2.80 8.73
C MET A 157 -16.09 -1.77 9.65
N LEU A 158 -16.11 -0.49 9.27
CA LEU A 158 -15.50 0.59 10.07
C LEU A 158 -16.17 0.76 11.43
N ALA A 159 -17.50 0.62 11.50
CA ALA A 159 -18.25 0.70 12.74
C ALA A 159 -17.97 -0.48 13.70
N ALA A 160 -17.47 -1.60 13.19
CA ALA A 160 -17.10 -2.77 13.96
C ALA A 160 -15.64 -2.75 14.46
N LEU A 161 -14.84 -1.75 14.04
CA LEU A 161 -13.46 -1.58 14.51
C LEU A 161 -13.42 -0.90 15.90
N SER A 162 -12.32 -1.13 16.60
CA SER A 162 -12.04 -0.34 17.80
C SER A 162 -11.85 1.15 17.46
N PRO A 163 -12.18 2.10 18.35
CA PRO A 163 -11.96 3.51 18.10
C PRO A 163 -10.49 3.85 17.75
N ALA A 164 -9.55 3.16 18.39
CA ALA A 164 -8.13 3.31 18.13
C ALA A 164 -7.74 2.74 16.75
N GLY A 165 -8.25 1.56 16.38
CA GLY A 165 -8.03 0.97 15.06
C GLY A 165 -8.57 1.84 13.94
N PHE A 166 -9.78 2.38 14.10
CA PHE A 166 -10.36 3.36 13.17
C PHE A 166 -9.48 4.60 13.03
N ALA A 167 -9.03 5.19 14.15
CA ALA A 167 -8.16 6.38 14.13
C ALA A 167 -6.83 6.11 13.41
N LEU A 168 -6.22 4.94 13.62
CA LEU A 168 -4.99 4.54 12.93
C LEU A 168 -5.20 4.37 11.42
N ILE A 169 -6.34 3.80 10.98
CA ILE A 169 -6.66 3.68 9.55
C ILE A 169 -6.82 5.04 8.91
N VAL A 170 -7.53 5.97 9.55
CA VAL A 170 -7.70 7.35 9.07
C VAL A 170 -6.34 8.06 9.01
N ALA A 171 -5.51 7.91 10.05
CA ALA A 171 -4.16 8.48 10.07
C ALA A 171 -3.29 7.93 8.93
N ALA A 172 -3.31 6.61 8.69
CA ALA A 172 -2.58 6.00 7.58
C ALA A 172 -3.06 6.50 6.21
N GLY A 173 -4.38 6.55 5.98
CA GLY A 173 -4.98 7.09 4.75
C GLY A 173 -4.62 8.56 4.52
N SER A 174 -4.60 9.37 5.59
CA SER A 174 -4.19 10.77 5.55
C SER A 174 -2.71 10.93 5.19
N LEU A 175 -1.83 10.09 5.76
CA LEU A 175 -0.40 10.09 5.43
C LEU A 175 -0.16 9.68 3.96
N TYR A 176 -0.82 8.64 3.44
CA TYR A 176 -0.74 8.29 2.01
C TYR A 176 -1.21 9.43 1.12
N THR A 177 -2.32 10.09 1.49
CA THR A 177 -2.88 11.20 0.71
C THR A 177 -1.95 12.43 0.76
N ALA A 178 -1.41 12.77 1.93
CA ALA A 178 -0.46 13.86 2.08
C ALA A 178 0.85 13.59 1.30
N GLY A 179 1.36 12.37 1.37
CA GLY A 179 2.54 11.95 0.61
C GLY A 179 2.37 12.15 -0.89
N LEU A 180 1.17 11.90 -1.42
CA LEU A 180 0.88 12.08 -2.84
C LEU A 180 1.06 13.52 -3.32
N LEU A 181 0.87 14.52 -2.45
CA LEU A 181 1.13 15.93 -2.78
C LEU A 181 2.60 16.14 -3.11
N PHE A 182 3.50 15.52 -2.33
CA PHE A 182 4.95 15.58 -2.57
C PHE A 182 5.34 14.80 -3.83
N PHE A 183 4.74 13.64 -4.06
CA PHE A 183 4.94 12.88 -5.31
C PHE A 183 4.60 13.70 -6.55
N LEU A 184 3.56 14.52 -6.49
CA LEU A 184 3.14 15.39 -7.59
C LEU A 184 3.96 16.66 -7.71
N TRP A 185 4.70 17.05 -6.68
CA TRP A 185 5.52 18.27 -6.66
C TRP A 185 6.92 17.99 -7.21
N GLU A 186 6.98 17.68 -8.49
CA GLU A 186 8.22 17.25 -9.18
C GLU A 186 9.37 18.29 -9.13
N SER A 187 9.09 19.58 -8.84
CA SER A 187 10.13 20.61 -8.69
C SER A 187 10.76 20.69 -7.30
N LEU A 188 10.20 19.99 -6.31
CA LEU A 188 10.73 19.97 -4.95
C LEU A 188 11.94 19.02 -4.88
N PRO A 189 13.12 19.45 -4.39
CA PRO A 189 14.23 18.54 -4.11
C PRO A 189 13.79 17.41 -3.15
N PHE A 190 14.27 16.20 -3.39
CA PHE A 190 13.91 15.00 -2.62
C PHE A 190 12.41 14.63 -2.64
N HIS A 191 11.59 15.18 -3.56
CA HIS A 191 10.14 14.93 -3.57
C HIS A 191 9.80 13.42 -3.57
N ASN A 192 10.59 12.60 -4.28
CA ASN A 192 10.40 11.16 -4.36
C ASN A 192 10.74 10.48 -3.03
N THR A 193 11.85 10.86 -2.41
CA THR A 193 12.23 10.37 -1.07
C THR A 193 11.18 10.75 -0.03
N ILE A 194 10.70 12.00 -0.04
CA ILE A 194 9.64 12.46 0.86
C ILE A 194 8.37 11.62 0.68
N TRP A 195 7.96 11.38 -0.58
CA TRP A 195 6.84 10.50 -0.89
C TRP A 195 7.02 9.09 -0.27
N HIS A 196 8.19 8.48 -0.46
CA HIS A 196 8.46 7.14 0.08
C HIS A 196 8.53 7.12 1.62
N VAL A 197 8.99 8.20 2.26
CA VAL A 197 8.92 8.34 3.73
C VAL A 197 7.45 8.37 4.20
N PHE A 198 6.57 9.10 3.52
CA PHE A 198 5.14 9.09 3.84
C PHE A 198 4.51 7.71 3.64
N VAL A 199 4.85 7.00 2.55
CA VAL A 199 4.39 5.64 2.30
C VAL A 199 4.87 4.67 3.39
N LEU A 200 6.13 4.80 3.82
CA LEU A 200 6.71 4.00 4.89
C LEU A 200 6.00 4.27 6.24
N ALA A 201 5.85 5.53 6.62
CA ALA A 201 5.16 5.93 7.84
C ALA A 201 3.69 5.45 7.86
N ALA A 202 2.96 5.67 6.76
CA ALA A 202 1.60 5.20 6.61
C ALA A 202 1.49 3.66 6.70
N SER A 203 2.47 2.94 6.15
CA SER A 203 2.52 1.48 6.22
C SER A 203 2.75 0.98 7.65
N PHE A 204 3.59 1.65 8.44
CA PHE A 204 3.79 1.32 9.86
C PHE A 204 2.54 1.59 10.69
N VAL A 205 1.86 2.73 10.46
CA VAL A 205 0.61 3.06 11.16
C VAL A 205 -0.48 2.04 10.81
N LEU A 206 -0.58 1.64 9.56
CA LEU A 206 -1.57 0.65 9.13
C LEU A 206 -1.24 -0.76 9.65
N TYR A 207 0.03 -1.13 9.72
CA TYR A 207 0.48 -2.37 10.37
C TYR A 207 0.08 -2.39 11.85
N ALA A 208 0.29 -1.27 12.55
CA ALA A 208 -0.14 -1.13 13.94
C ALA A 208 -1.66 -1.25 14.09
N ALA A 209 -2.45 -0.72 13.15
CA ALA A 209 -3.90 -0.89 13.14
C ALA A 209 -4.31 -2.37 12.99
N VAL A 210 -3.69 -3.10 12.06
CA VAL A 210 -3.96 -4.53 11.86
C VAL A 210 -3.59 -5.34 13.11
N LEU A 211 -2.41 -5.07 13.68
CA LEU A 211 -1.94 -5.75 14.90
C LEU A 211 -2.85 -5.46 16.09
N LEU A 212 -3.30 -4.22 16.26
CA LEU A 212 -4.21 -3.80 17.33
C LEU A 212 -5.56 -4.53 17.21
N GLU A 213 -6.15 -4.58 16.03
CA GLU A 213 -7.43 -5.27 15.82
C GLU A 213 -7.31 -6.79 15.99
N LEU A 214 -6.17 -7.38 15.59
CA LEU A 214 -5.89 -8.80 15.87
C LEU A 214 -5.78 -9.04 17.39
N SER A 215 -4.96 -8.26 18.09
CA SER A 215 -4.75 -8.46 19.53
C SER A 215 -6.02 -8.26 20.35
N GLY A 216 -6.82 -7.24 20.03
CA GLY A 216 -8.05 -6.93 20.75
C GLY A 216 -9.20 -7.90 20.50
N ARG A 217 -9.08 -8.81 19.51
CA ARG A 217 -10.07 -9.85 19.17
C ARG A 217 -9.56 -11.25 19.43
N ALA A 218 -8.36 -11.40 19.97
CA ALA A 218 -7.78 -12.69 20.30
C ALA A 218 -8.67 -13.42 21.33
N PRO A 219 -8.96 -14.71 21.16
CA PRO A 219 -9.69 -15.48 22.16
C PRO A 219 -8.96 -15.43 23.51
N GLY A 220 -9.59 -14.84 24.52
CA GLY A 220 -9.03 -14.67 25.87
C GLY A 220 -8.31 -13.33 26.10
N ALA A 221 -8.42 -12.36 25.18
CA ALA A 221 -7.96 -10.99 25.37
C ALA A 221 -8.93 -10.17 26.24
#